data_c01940c813edaa61c1421e21364ee912
#
_entry.id   c01940c813edaa61c1421e21364ee912
#
_cell.length_a   1.000
_cell.length_b   1.000
_cell.length_c   1.000
_cell.angle_alpha   90.00
_cell.angle_beta   90.00
_cell.angle_gamma   90.00
#
_symmetry.space_group_name_H-M   'P 1'
#
loop_
_entity.id
_entity.type
_entity.pdbx_description
1 polymer ?
#
loop_
_entity_poly.entity_id
_entity_poly.type
_entity_poly.pdbx_seq_one_letter_code
_entity_poly.pdbx_strand_id
1 'polypeptide(L)'
;QNMDFFAGIYGLTGKKRLEAIDRLVSTFGLDSYLETNAIMLPLGYKQRLALACAVLHEPDVLFLDEPTSGVDPLTRREFWSHINAMVANGVTVVVTTHFLEEAEYCDRMALIYRGRMIAAGAPDELKASARSEDIPEPTLEDAFIALVEKDDRQREQT
;
A
#
# COMPACT_ATOMS: atom_id res chain seq x y z
N GLN A 1 -5.19 -11.75 20.65
CA GLN A 1 -6.63 -11.89 20.40
C GLN A 1 -6.97 -11.62 18.91
N ASN A 2 -6.65 -10.42 18.32
CA ASN A 2 -6.99 -10.15 16.92
C ASN A 2 -6.35 -11.15 15.95
N MET A 3 -5.06 -11.35 16.03
CA MET A 3 -4.36 -12.32 15.18
C MET A 3 -4.87 -13.75 15.40
N ASP A 4 -5.21 -14.10 16.63
CA ASP A 4 -5.83 -15.38 16.95
C ASP A 4 -7.18 -15.59 16.27
N PHE A 5 -8.01 -14.55 16.27
CA PHE A 5 -9.31 -14.56 15.61
C PHE A 5 -9.15 -14.78 14.10
N PHE A 6 -8.30 -13.98 13.44
CA PHE A 6 -8.05 -14.11 12.00
C PHE A 6 -7.38 -15.43 11.63
N ALA A 7 -6.42 -15.92 12.43
CA ALA A 7 -5.83 -17.23 12.24
C ALA A 7 -6.89 -18.35 12.26
N GLY A 8 -7.87 -18.24 13.16
CA GLY A 8 -9.01 -19.16 13.21
C GLY A 8 -9.90 -19.09 11.97
N ILE A 9 -10.18 -17.86 11.45
CA ILE A 9 -10.93 -17.67 10.20
C ILE A 9 -10.22 -18.33 9.02
N TYR A 10 -8.90 -18.20 8.94
CA TYR A 10 -8.08 -18.81 7.88
C TYR A 10 -7.78 -20.30 8.09
N GLY A 11 -8.35 -20.92 9.13
CA GLY A 11 -8.19 -22.35 9.39
C GLY A 11 -6.83 -22.76 9.96
N LEU A 12 -6.04 -21.79 10.43
CA LEU A 12 -4.77 -22.09 11.11
C LEU A 12 -5.03 -22.65 12.50
N THR A 13 -4.46 -23.81 12.82
CA THR A 13 -4.66 -24.50 14.09
C THR A 13 -3.35 -24.98 14.71
N GLY A 14 -3.36 -25.25 16.00
CA GLY A 14 -2.26 -25.89 16.73
C GLY A 14 -0.93 -25.13 16.58
N LYS A 15 0.14 -25.88 16.35
CA LYS A 15 1.51 -25.35 16.26
C LYS A 15 1.69 -24.35 15.14
N LYS A 16 1.10 -24.60 13.95
CA LYS A 16 1.18 -23.69 12.79
C LYS A 16 0.62 -22.31 13.09
N ARG A 17 -0.49 -22.25 13.85
CA ARG A 17 -1.09 -20.97 14.26
C ARG A 17 -0.14 -20.16 15.14
N LEU A 18 0.46 -20.78 16.16
CA LEU A 18 1.38 -20.12 17.08
C LEU A 18 2.62 -19.62 16.33
N GLU A 19 3.24 -20.47 15.52
CA GLU A 19 4.42 -20.11 14.72
C GLU A 19 4.15 -18.95 13.75
N ALA A 20 2.98 -18.94 13.09
CA ALA A 20 2.61 -17.84 12.19
C ALA A 20 2.41 -16.51 12.95
N ILE A 21 1.74 -16.57 14.10
CA ILE A 21 1.52 -15.37 14.94
C ILE A 21 2.86 -14.84 15.47
N ASP A 22 3.71 -15.68 16.05
CA ASP A 22 5.00 -15.27 16.61
C ASP A 22 5.90 -14.65 15.54
N ARG A 23 5.98 -15.27 14.37
CA ARG A 23 6.72 -14.75 13.23
C ARG A 23 6.23 -13.35 12.84
N LEU A 24 4.93 -13.15 12.69
CA LEU A 24 4.37 -11.87 12.25
C LEU A 24 4.43 -10.79 13.33
N VAL A 25 4.28 -11.16 14.60
CA VAL A 25 4.50 -10.25 15.73
C VAL A 25 5.91 -9.66 15.65
N SER A 26 6.93 -10.49 15.50
CA SER A 26 8.31 -10.03 15.36
C SER A 26 8.54 -9.25 14.06
N THR A 27 8.02 -9.72 12.92
CA THR A 27 8.18 -9.07 11.62
C THR A 27 7.63 -7.65 11.61
N PHE A 28 6.47 -7.42 12.25
CA PHE A 28 5.80 -6.11 12.28
C PHE A 28 6.12 -5.30 13.54
N GLY A 29 7.02 -5.76 14.41
CA GLY A 29 7.45 -5.06 15.62
C GLY A 29 6.32 -4.87 16.63
N LEU A 30 5.46 -5.87 16.80
CA LEU A 30 4.29 -5.82 17.68
C LEU A 30 4.57 -6.36 19.08
N ASP A 31 5.79 -6.84 19.36
CA ASP A 31 6.17 -7.51 20.61
C ASP A 31 5.83 -6.69 21.85
N SER A 32 6.12 -5.39 21.83
CA SER A 32 5.87 -4.47 22.94
C SER A 32 4.39 -4.17 23.20
N TYR A 33 3.50 -4.61 22.32
CA TYR A 33 2.07 -4.28 22.35
C TYR A 33 1.16 -5.50 22.54
N LEU A 34 1.70 -6.66 22.85
CA LEU A 34 0.93 -7.91 22.98
C LEU A 34 -0.18 -7.83 24.02
N GLU A 35 0.04 -7.12 25.12
CA GLU A 35 -0.93 -6.90 26.20
C GLU A 35 -1.78 -5.64 26.00
N THR A 36 -1.54 -4.87 24.94
CA THR A 36 -2.26 -3.62 24.69
C THR A 36 -3.53 -3.89 23.88
N ASN A 37 -4.64 -3.28 24.31
CA ASN A 37 -5.87 -3.33 23.51
C ASN A 37 -5.64 -2.65 22.16
N ALA A 38 -6.07 -3.27 21.06
CA ALA A 38 -5.87 -2.77 19.69
C ALA A 38 -6.45 -1.34 19.50
N ILE A 39 -7.53 -0.97 20.21
CA ILE A 39 -8.10 0.38 20.17
C ILE A 39 -7.10 1.42 20.68
N MET A 40 -6.27 1.06 21.65
CA MET A 40 -5.29 1.96 22.29
C MET A 40 -3.97 2.04 21.55
N LEU A 41 -3.75 1.24 20.52
CA LEU A 41 -2.53 1.30 19.72
C LEU A 41 -2.41 2.64 18.98
N PRO A 42 -1.19 3.20 18.87
CA PRO A 42 -0.92 4.27 17.90
C PRO A 42 -1.32 3.84 16.49
N LEU A 43 -1.72 4.80 15.64
CA LEU A 43 -2.29 4.50 14.33
C LEU A 43 -1.38 3.61 13.46
N GLY A 44 -0.09 3.90 13.39
CA GLY A 44 0.87 3.09 12.64
C GLY A 44 0.93 1.63 13.11
N TYR A 45 0.80 1.39 14.41
CA TYR A 45 0.74 0.01 14.94
C TYR A 45 -0.59 -0.67 14.68
N LYS A 46 -1.70 0.08 14.60
CA LYS A 46 -2.99 -0.47 14.13
C LYS A 46 -2.88 -0.94 12.69
N GLN A 47 -2.24 -0.16 11.82
CA GLN A 47 -2.03 -0.52 10.42
C GLN A 47 -1.12 -1.75 10.29
N ARG A 48 -0.02 -1.82 11.06
CA ARG A 48 0.85 -3.01 11.11
C ARG A 48 0.11 -4.25 11.61
N LEU A 49 -0.72 -4.12 12.64
CA LEU A 49 -1.54 -5.22 13.15
C LEU A 49 -2.56 -5.68 12.09
N ALA A 50 -3.20 -4.74 11.39
CA ALA A 50 -4.14 -5.07 10.31
C ALA A 50 -3.43 -5.83 9.17
N LEU A 51 -2.25 -5.35 8.75
CA LEU A 51 -1.44 -6.01 7.74
C LEU A 51 -0.99 -7.41 8.20
N ALA A 52 -0.51 -7.54 9.45
CA ALA A 52 -0.14 -8.83 10.03
C ALA A 52 -1.32 -9.82 10.01
N CYS A 53 -2.53 -9.37 10.36
CA CYS A 53 -3.73 -10.20 10.28
C CYS A 53 -4.06 -10.60 8.83
N ALA A 54 -3.91 -9.69 7.88
CA ALA A 54 -4.21 -9.95 6.47
C ALA A 54 -3.26 -10.98 5.82
N VAL A 55 -2.03 -11.09 6.30
CA VAL A 55 -1.02 -11.99 5.72
C VAL A 55 -0.80 -13.31 6.49
N LEU A 56 -1.58 -13.56 7.54
CA LEU A 56 -1.48 -14.79 8.35
C LEU A 56 -1.55 -16.09 7.54
N HIS A 57 -2.34 -16.09 6.49
CA HIS A 57 -2.58 -17.24 5.62
C HIS A 57 -1.67 -17.30 4.39
N GLU A 58 -0.64 -16.44 4.36
CA GLU A 58 0.36 -16.38 3.27
C GLU A 58 -0.29 -16.24 1.88
N PRO A 59 -1.03 -15.15 1.62
CA PRO A 59 -1.75 -14.98 0.36
C PRO A 59 -0.79 -14.73 -0.81
N ASP A 60 -1.16 -15.21 -2.01
CA ASP A 60 -0.45 -14.89 -3.25
C ASP A 60 -0.76 -13.46 -3.73
N VAL A 61 -1.95 -12.94 -3.37
CA VAL A 61 -2.41 -11.60 -3.76
C VAL A 61 -2.98 -10.88 -2.53
N LEU A 62 -2.58 -9.63 -2.34
CA LEU A 62 -3.01 -8.79 -1.23
C LEU A 62 -3.58 -7.47 -1.77
N PHE A 63 -4.76 -7.07 -1.29
CA PHE A 63 -5.38 -5.79 -1.59
C PHE A 63 -5.36 -4.91 -0.34
N LEU A 64 -4.83 -3.70 -0.47
CA LEU A 64 -4.71 -2.72 0.59
C LEU A 64 -5.37 -1.41 0.16
N ASP A 65 -6.38 -0.99 0.91
CA ASP A 65 -7.11 0.25 0.63
C ASP A 65 -6.63 1.35 1.58
N GLU A 66 -5.96 2.38 1.02
CA GLU A 66 -5.35 3.52 1.73
C GLU A 66 -4.60 3.13 3.04
N PRO A 67 -3.68 2.15 3.00
CA PRO A 67 -3.16 1.50 4.21
C PRO A 67 -2.33 2.43 5.11
N THR A 68 -1.87 3.57 4.60
CA THR A 68 -1.03 4.53 5.32
C THR A 68 -1.71 5.87 5.56
N SER A 69 -3.03 5.96 5.31
CA SER A 69 -3.79 7.19 5.54
C SER A 69 -3.72 7.63 7.00
N GLY A 70 -3.36 8.91 7.22
CA GLY A 70 -3.20 9.50 8.56
C GLY A 70 -1.96 9.06 9.34
N VAL A 71 -1.06 8.28 8.73
CA VAL A 71 0.20 7.84 9.34
C VAL A 71 1.30 8.86 9.06
N ASP A 72 2.18 9.09 10.03
CA ASP A 72 3.33 9.99 9.85
C ASP A 72 4.32 9.46 8.79
N PRO A 73 5.16 10.34 8.19
CA PRO A 73 6.04 9.95 7.07
C PRO A 73 7.06 8.86 7.42
N LEU A 74 7.57 8.80 8.67
CA LEU A 74 8.53 7.79 9.08
C LEU A 74 7.87 6.42 9.15
N THR A 75 6.74 6.33 9.84
CA THR A 75 5.94 5.10 9.96
C THR A 75 5.42 4.63 8.60
N ARG A 76 5.06 5.55 7.69
CA ARG A 76 4.69 5.25 6.31
C ARG A 76 5.83 4.56 5.57
N ARG A 77 7.05 5.08 5.64
CA ARG A 77 8.24 4.48 5.02
C ARG A 77 8.49 3.05 5.53
N GLU A 78 8.36 2.84 6.84
CA GLU A 78 8.51 1.50 7.43
C GLU A 78 7.41 0.54 6.95
N PHE A 79 6.17 1.02 6.81
CA PHE A 79 5.07 0.22 6.28
C PHE A 79 5.35 -0.22 4.82
N TRP A 80 5.83 0.69 3.97
CA TRP A 80 6.22 0.37 2.60
C TRP A 80 7.41 -0.59 2.53
N SER A 81 8.33 -0.55 3.49
CA SER A 81 9.40 -1.56 3.59
C SER A 81 8.85 -2.97 3.81
N HIS A 82 7.79 -3.12 4.61
CA HIS A 82 7.11 -4.42 4.78
C HIS A 82 6.41 -4.88 3.49
N ILE A 83 5.73 -3.97 2.78
CA ILE A 83 5.10 -4.28 1.48
C ILE A 83 6.16 -4.77 0.49
N ASN A 84 7.25 -4.02 0.32
CA ASN A 84 8.32 -4.36 -0.62
C ASN A 84 8.98 -5.70 -0.27
N ALA A 85 9.15 -6.02 1.01
CA ALA A 85 9.65 -7.33 1.44
C ALA A 85 8.70 -8.47 1.05
N MET A 86 7.38 -8.27 1.12
CA MET A 86 6.40 -9.27 0.66
C MET A 86 6.43 -9.43 -0.86
N VAL A 87 6.52 -8.34 -1.62
CA VAL A 87 6.65 -8.38 -3.08
C VAL A 87 7.92 -9.12 -3.49
N ALA A 88 9.06 -8.86 -2.84
CA ALA A 88 10.31 -9.58 -3.07
C ALA A 88 10.22 -11.09 -2.80
N ASN A 89 9.28 -11.51 -1.95
CA ASN A 89 8.96 -12.92 -1.69
C ASN A 89 7.85 -13.48 -2.60
N GLY A 90 7.44 -12.76 -3.64
CA GLY A 90 6.52 -13.24 -4.67
C GLY A 90 5.05 -12.92 -4.44
N VAL A 91 4.70 -12.14 -3.41
CA VAL A 91 3.32 -11.70 -3.19
C VAL A 91 2.98 -10.57 -4.17
N THR A 92 1.86 -10.66 -4.86
CA THR A 92 1.33 -9.54 -5.65
C THR A 92 0.54 -8.62 -4.73
N VAL A 93 0.94 -7.34 -4.64
CA VAL A 93 0.26 -6.37 -3.77
C VAL A 93 -0.39 -5.28 -4.61
N VAL A 94 -1.68 -5.05 -4.42
CA VAL A 94 -2.44 -3.96 -5.01
C VAL A 94 -2.79 -2.96 -3.92
N VAL A 95 -2.35 -1.72 -4.08
CA VAL A 95 -2.58 -0.65 -3.10
C VAL A 95 -3.40 0.46 -3.75
N THR A 96 -4.44 0.93 -3.08
CA THR A 96 -5.05 2.22 -3.41
C THR A 96 -4.46 3.30 -2.49
N THR A 97 -4.16 4.45 -3.04
CA THR A 97 -3.67 5.60 -2.29
C THR A 97 -4.02 6.91 -2.99
N HIS A 98 -4.14 7.98 -2.24
CA HIS A 98 -4.23 9.35 -2.76
C HIS A 98 -2.89 10.10 -2.65
N PHE A 99 -1.85 9.45 -2.13
CA PHE A 99 -0.51 10.02 -2.04
C PHE A 99 0.32 9.63 -3.26
N LEU A 100 0.61 10.56 -4.15
CA LEU A 100 1.44 10.31 -5.34
C LEU A 100 2.86 9.86 -4.99
N GLU A 101 3.39 10.32 -3.85
CA GLU A 101 4.69 9.89 -3.33
C GLU A 101 4.75 8.37 -3.07
N GLU A 102 3.63 7.75 -2.72
CA GLU A 102 3.57 6.31 -2.46
C GLU A 102 3.65 5.50 -3.76
N ALA A 103 3.20 6.05 -4.86
CA ALA A 103 3.29 5.41 -6.16
C ALA A 103 4.74 5.20 -6.63
N GLU A 104 5.70 6.00 -6.12
CA GLU A 104 7.13 5.81 -6.38
C GLU A 104 7.68 4.48 -5.82
N TYR A 105 6.97 3.85 -4.86
CA TYR A 105 7.34 2.53 -4.35
C TYR A 105 6.79 1.36 -5.17
N CYS A 106 5.95 1.65 -6.18
CA CYS A 106 5.24 0.64 -6.96
C CYS A 106 5.96 0.36 -8.29
N ASP A 107 5.95 -0.90 -8.74
CA ASP A 107 6.43 -1.26 -10.08
C ASP A 107 5.53 -0.69 -11.19
N ARG A 108 4.22 -0.61 -10.90
CA ARG A 108 3.20 -0.09 -11.82
C ARG A 108 2.12 0.65 -11.05
N MET A 109 1.56 1.66 -11.70
CA MET A 109 0.44 2.42 -11.15
C MET A 109 -0.63 2.66 -12.20
N ALA A 110 -1.85 2.95 -11.74
CA ALA A 110 -2.95 3.42 -12.56
C ALA A 110 -3.54 4.70 -11.95
N LEU A 111 -3.74 5.72 -12.77
CA LEU A 111 -4.35 6.97 -12.36
C LEU A 111 -5.85 6.93 -12.69
N ILE A 112 -6.68 7.14 -11.67
CA ILE A 112 -8.14 7.16 -11.80
C ILE A 112 -8.62 8.60 -11.59
N TYR A 113 -9.36 9.11 -12.56
CA TYR A 113 -9.96 10.42 -12.50
C TYR A 113 -11.42 10.35 -12.96
N ARG A 114 -12.34 10.94 -12.18
CA ARG A 114 -13.79 10.92 -12.44
C ARG A 114 -14.32 9.50 -12.78
N GLY A 115 -13.87 8.47 -12.04
CA GLY A 115 -14.30 7.09 -12.22
C GLY A 115 -13.75 6.38 -13.46
N ARG A 116 -12.75 6.92 -14.12
CA ARG A 116 -12.07 6.34 -15.30
C ARG A 116 -10.58 6.25 -15.08
N MET A 117 -9.98 5.20 -15.60
CA MET A 117 -8.52 5.09 -15.69
C MET A 117 -8.03 5.98 -16.83
N ILE A 118 -7.28 7.04 -16.50
CA ILE A 118 -6.74 8.01 -17.47
C ILE A 118 -5.32 7.66 -17.92
N ALA A 119 -4.58 6.90 -17.11
CA ALA A 119 -3.26 6.40 -17.47
C ALA A 119 -2.93 5.16 -16.62
N ALA A 120 -2.03 4.29 -17.15
CA ALA A 120 -1.42 3.20 -16.41
C ALA A 120 -0.03 2.93 -16.98
N GLY A 121 0.95 2.64 -16.08
CA GLY A 121 2.32 2.37 -16.46
C GLY A 121 3.26 2.35 -15.26
N ALA A 122 4.56 2.24 -15.48
CA ALA A 122 5.54 2.47 -14.44
C ALA A 122 5.58 3.97 -14.06
N PRO A 123 5.90 4.32 -12.80
CA PRO A 123 6.00 5.73 -12.37
C PRO A 123 6.87 6.58 -13.30
N ASP A 124 8.04 6.06 -13.68
CA ASP A 124 8.97 6.78 -14.58
C ASP A 124 8.42 6.97 -16.00
N GLU A 125 7.64 6.02 -16.53
CA GLU A 125 6.96 6.15 -17.82
C GLU A 125 5.93 7.29 -17.78
N LEU A 126 5.16 7.37 -16.69
CA LEU A 126 4.16 8.42 -16.52
C LEU A 126 4.81 9.79 -16.33
N LYS A 127 5.86 9.89 -15.53
CA LYS A 127 6.66 11.13 -15.42
C LYS A 127 7.21 11.55 -16.77
N ALA A 128 7.81 10.64 -17.53
CA ALA A 128 8.36 10.94 -18.85
C ALA A 128 7.31 11.47 -19.84
N SER A 129 6.03 11.07 -19.69
CA SER A 129 4.95 11.56 -20.56
C SER A 129 4.60 13.04 -20.37
N ALA A 130 4.97 13.63 -19.22
CA ALA A 130 4.75 15.06 -18.90
C ALA A 130 5.98 15.93 -19.21
N ARG A 131 7.06 15.33 -19.70
CA ARG A 131 8.30 16.08 -20.02
C ARG A 131 8.06 17.11 -21.12
N SER A 132 8.52 18.34 -20.88
CA SER A 132 8.47 19.47 -21.82
C SER A 132 9.74 20.33 -21.70
N GLU A 133 9.87 21.36 -22.53
CA GLU A 133 10.96 22.32 -22.40
C GLU A 133 10.90 23.08 -21.07
N ASP A 134 9.68 23.37 -20.58
CA ASP A 134 9.45 24.07 -19.30
C ASP A 134 9.61 23.15 -18.09
N ILE A 135 9.38 21.83 -18.23
CA ILE A 135 9.46 20.82 -17.16
C ILE A 135 10.36 19.66 -17.65
N PRO A 136 11.69 19.82 -17.58
CA PRO A 136 12.62 18.81 -18.09
C PRO A 136 12.69 17.54 -17.19
N GLU A 137 12.40 17.67 -15.90
CA GLU A 137 12.37 16.59 -14.92
C GLU A 137 11.04 16.60 -14.15
N PRO A 138 9.94 16.10 -14.76
CA PRO A 138 8.62 16.13 -14.14
C PRO A 138 8.51 15.15 -12.98
N THR A 139 7.76 15.57 -11.97
CA THR A 139 7.30 14.73 -10.86
C THR A 139 6.06 13.92 -11.26
N LEU A 140 5.62 12.99 -10.41
CA LEU A 140 4.32 12.31 -10.60
C LEU A 140 3.15 13.29 -10.49
N GLU A 141 3.28 14.35 -9.70
CA GLU A 141 2.27 15.40 -9.60
C GLU A 141 2.12 16.18 -10.92
N ASP A 142 3.24 16.55 -11.55
CA ASP A 142 3.25 17.18 -12.87
C ASP A 142 2.60 16.26 -13.92
N ALA A 143 2.94 14.97 -13.89
CA ALA A 143 2.34 13.99 -14.79
C ALA A 143 0.83 13.84 -14.56
N PHE A 144 0.39 13.80 -13.30
CA PHE A 144 -1.03 13.74 -12.96
C PHE A 144 -1.79 14.95 -13.48
N ILE A 145 -1.29 16.18 -13.23
CA ILE A 145 -1.90 17.41 -13.70
C ILE A 145 -2.02 17.42 -15.21
N ALA A 146 -0.94 17.12 -15.93
CA ALA A 146 -0.94 17.09 -17.40
C ALA A 146 -1.95 16.07 -17.98
N LEU A 147 -2.08 14.90 -17.35
CA LEU A 147 -3.00 13.85 -17.78
C LEU A 147 -4.46 14.23 -17.50
N VAL A 148 -4.74 14.86 -16.36
CA VAL A 148 -6.08 15.37 -16.02
C VAL A 148 -6.51 16.46 -17.01
N GLU A 149 -5.65 17.45 -17.27
CA GLU A 149 -5.94 18.51 -18.24
C GLU A 149 -6.17 17.97 -19.66
N LYS A 150 -5.44 16.93 -20.04
CA LYS A 150 -5.63 16.26 -21.32
C LYS A 150 -7.00 15.56 -21.40
N ASP A 151 -7.40 14.82 -20.35
CA ASP A 151 -8.72 14.16 -20.29
C ASP A 151 -9.85 15.19 -20.33
N ASP A 152 -9.75 16.29 -19.58
CA ASP A 152 -10.76 17.36 -19.54
C ASP A 152 -10.90 18.05 -20.93
N ARG A 153 -9.80 18.39 -21.59
CA ARG A 153 -9.83 18.93 -22.96
C ARG A 153 -10.47 17.99 -23.98
N GLN A 154 -10.24 16.70 -23.87
CA GLN A 154 -10.86 15.70 -24.76
C GLN A 154 -12.38 15.60 -24.55
N ARG A 155 -12.84 15.80 -23.32
CA ARG A 155 -14.27 15.77 -22.98
C ARG A 155 -15.03 17.00 -23.47
N GLU A 156 -14.40 18.18 -23.46
CA GLU A 156 -14.99 19.43 -23.96
C GLU A 156 -15.19 19.42 -25.48
N GLN A 157 -14.48 18.52 -26.19
CA GLN A 157 -14.56 18.38 -27.65
C GLN A 157 -15.56 17.30 -28.11
N THR A 158 -16.22 16.60 -27.16
CA THR A 158 -17.16 15.51 -27.44
C THR A 158 -18.56 15.86 -27.01
#